data_624ed869f7901caf6de7f9710c8c2e61
#
_entry.id   624ed869f7901caf6de7f9710c8c2e61
#
_cell.length_a   1.000
_cell.length_b   1.000
_cell.length_c   1.000
_cell.angle_alpha   90.00
_cell.angle_beta   90.00
_cell.angle_gamma   90.00
#
_symmetry.space_group_name_H-M   'P 1'
#
loop_
_entity.id
_entity.type
_entity.pdbx_description
1 polymer ?
#
loop_
_entity_poly.entity_id
_entity_poly.type
_entity_poly.pdbx_seq_one_letter_code
_entity_poly.pdbx_strand_id
1 'polypeptide(L)'
;MTQTAEILKTPTSAAPESIEKCAELAQLVERFVDTKGEYDERIPGLHMSSLKAPISTPNCFYVLSVGMILKGSKRLLIGGKTYDYEAGSMLVTSIDLPTSYEIGAVSKDNPFVSLSL
;
A
#
# COMPACT_ATOMS: atom_id res chain seq x y z
N MET A 1 -26.62 -1.90 -3.50
CA MET A 1 -25.69 -2.11 -2.38
C MET A 1 -24.51 -1.17 -2.56
N THR A 2 -24.20 -0.40 -1.54
CA THR A 2 -23.13 0.59 -1.62
C THR A 2 -21.80 -0.08 -1.25
N GLN A 3 -20.86 -0.04 -2.16
CA GLN A 3 -19.50 -0.49 -1.88
C GLN A 3 -18.76 0.62 -1.15
N THR A 4 -18.00 0.25 -0.13
CA THR A 4 -17.33 1.21 0.72
C THR A 4 -15.83 0.89 0.80
N ALA A 5 -15.04 1.89 0.55
CA ALA A 5 -13.61 1.87 0.85
C ALA A 5 -13.30 3.16 1.59
N GLU A 6 -12.53 3.03 2.66
CA GLU A 6 -12.09 4.18 3.44
C GLU A 6 -10.58 4.24 3.44
N ILE A 7 -10.06 5.43 3.18
CA ILE A 7 -8.64 5.70 3.28
C ILE A 7 -8.43 6.44 4.59
N LEU A 8 -7.81 5.75 5.53
CA LEU A 8 -7.50 6.32 6.82
C LEU A 8 -6.10 6.92 6.77
N LYS A 9 -6.02 8.22 6.91
CA LYS A 9 -4.75 8.91 6.97
C LYS A 9 -4.46 9.30 8.41
N THR A 10 -3.22 9.15 8.82
CA THR A 10 -2.76 9.85 10.01
C THR A 10 -2.97 11.35 9.79
N PRO A 11 -3.20 12.14 10.83
CA PRO A 11 -3.34 13.58 10.67
C PRO A 11 -2.19 14.14 9.83
N THR A 12 -2.46 15.18 9.04
CA THR A 12 -1.45 15.79 8.17
C THR A 12 -0.20 16.23 8.93
N SER A 13 -0.33 16.42 10.22
CA SER A 13 0.78 16.63 11.13
C SER A 13 1.21 15.30 11.75
N ALA A 14 1.25 14.21 10.96
CA ALA A 14 1.71 12.93 11.46
C ALA A 14 3.00 13.13 12.23
N ALA A 15 3.03 12.67 13.47
CA ALA A 15 4.19 12.84 14.32
C ALA A 15 5.41 12.25 13.63
N PRO A 16 6.57 12.91 13.69
CA PRO A 16 7.80 12.37 13.13
C PRO A 16 8.06 10.91 13.53
N GLU A 17 7.63 10.54 14.73
CA GLU A 17 7.73 9.16 15.24
C GLU A 17 6.99 8.16 14.36
N SER A 18 5.79 8.51 13.87
CA SER A 18 5.02 7.63 13.00
C SER A 18 5.72 7.39 11.67
N ILE A 19 6.35 8.42 11.13
CA ILE A 19 7.10 8.33 9.88
C ILE A 19 8.33 7.45 10.09
N GLU A 20 9.03 7.62 11.21
CA GLU A 20 10.19 6.79 11.54
C GLU A 20 9.80 5.32 11.70
N LYS A 21 8.66 5.05 12.35
CA LYS A 21 8.15 3.69 12.51
C LYS A 21 7.82 3.05 11.16
N CYS A 22 7.22 3.81 10.26
CA CYS A 22 6.97 3.33 8.90
C CYS A 22 8.27 3.00 8.17
N ALA A 23 9.29 3.84 8.31
CA ALA A 23 10.59 3.60 7.70
C ALA A 23 11.26 2.35 8.26
N GLU A 24 11.19 2.15 9.57
CA GLU A 24 11.73 0.94 10.22
C GLU A 24 11.01 -0.31 9.73
N LEU A 25 9.68 -0.28 9.66
CA LEU A 25 8.90 -1.40 9.14
C LEU A 25 9.22 -1.67 7.67
N ALA A 26 9.41 -0.63 6.87
CA ALA A 26 9.81 -0.80 5.48
C ALA A 26 11.14 -1.54 5.36
N GLN A 27 12.10 -1.23 6.22
CA GLN A 27 13.37 -1.94 6.25
C GLN A 27 13.19 -3.41 6.63
N LEU A 28 12.30 -3.69 7.56
CA LEU A 28 11.98 -5.07 7.93
C LEU A 28 11.35 -5.83 6.76
N VAL A 29 10.41 -5.22 6.07
CA VAL A 29 9.78 -5.85 4.90
C VAL A 29 10.83 -6.22 3.85
N GLU A 30 11.80 -5.35 3.62
CA GLU A 30 12.87 -5.62 2.64
C GLU A 30 13.66 -6.89 2.97
N ARG A 31 13.71 -7.30 4.23
CA ARG A 31 14.40 -8.54 4.63
C ARG A 31 13.60 -9.80 4.33
N PHE A 32 12.29 -9.68 4.18
CA PHE A 32 11.39 -10.82 4.02
C PHE A 32 10.89 -11.01 2.59
N VAL A 33 11.09 -10.04 1.73
CA VAL A 33 10.71 -10.16 0.32
C VAL A 33 11.86 -10.73 -0.50
N ASP A 34 11.52 -11.37 -1.61
CA ASP A 34 12.52 -11.94 -2.51
C ASP A 34 13.09 -10.87 -3.46
N THR A 35 13.89 -11.31 -4.45
CA THR A 35 14.50 -10.40 -5.42
C THR A 35 13.48 -9.69 -6.30
N LYS A 36 12.26 -10.23 -6.40
CA LYS A 36 11.17 -9.61 -7.13
C LYS A 36 10.33 -8.67 -6.25
N GLY A 37 10.65 -8.60 -4.95
CA GLY A 37 9.91 -7.79 -4.01
C GLY A 37 8.64 -8.47 -3.50
N GLU A 38 8.56 -9.78 -3.57
CA GLU A 38 7.39 -10.55 -3.15
C GLU A 38 7.69 -11.36 -1.89
N TYR A 39 6.66 -11.51 -1.06
CA TYR A 39 6.70 -12.29 0.16
C TYR A 39 5.91 -13.60 -0.07
N ASP A 40 6.46 -14.72 0.34
CA ASP A 40 5.89 -16.06 0.12
C ASP A 40 4.75 -16.45 1.07
N GLU A 41 4.18 -15.49 1.76
CA GLU A 41 3.01 -15.68 2.63
C GLU A 41 3.18 -16.77 3.70
N ARG A 42 4.32 -16.78 4.37
CA ARG A 42 4.55 -17.72 5.48
C ARG A 42 3.61 -17.49 6.66
N ILE A 43 3.09 -16.27 6.79
CA ILE A 43 2.02 -15.95 7.72
C ILE A 43 0.74 -15.82 6.90
N PRO A 44 -0.23 -16.75 7.06
CA PRO A 44 -1.45 -16.69 6.26
C PRO A 44 -2.18 -15.35 6.38
N GLY A 45 -2.56 -14.80 5.24
CA GLY A 45 -3.26 -13.53 5.18
C GLY A 45 -2.38 -12.30 5.19
N LEU A 46 -1.10 -12.44 5.52
CA LEU A 46 -0.18 -11.30 5.49
C LEU A 46 0.49 -11.20 4.13
N HIS A 47 0.31 -10.06 3.48
CA HIS A 47 0.96 -9.75 2.20
C HIS A 47 1.92 -8.58 2.39
N MET A 48 3.09 -8.70 1.80
CA MET A 48 4.10 -7.66 1.82
C MET A 48 4.69 -7.51 0.44
N SER A 49 5.04 -6.30 0.05
CA SER A 49 5.70 -6.08 -1.24
C SER A 49 6.63 -4.89 -1.19
N SER A 50 7.65 -4.95 -2.05
CA SER A 50 8.57 -3.85 -2.28
C SER A 50 8.73 -3.72 -3.79
N LEU A 51 8.19 -2.64 -4.36
CA LEU A 51 8.22 -2.39 -5.79
C LEU A 51 9.29 -1.37 -6.11
N LYS A 52 10.16 -1.71 -7.05
CA LYS A 52 11.31 -0.87 -7.44
C LYS A 52 11.16 -0.27 -8.83
N ALA A 53 10.03 -0.50 -9.47
CA ALA A 53 9.70 0.06 -10.78
C ALA A 53 8.26 0.53 -10.79
N PRO A 54 7.93 1.56 -11.58
CA PRO A 54 6.55 2.03 -11.69
C PRO A 54 5.62 0.92 -12.18
N ILE A 55 4.40 0.94 -11.67
CA ILE A 55 3.37 -0.01 -12.07
C ILE A 55 2.03 0.69 -12.21
N SER A 56 1.24 0.25 -13.19
CA SER A 56 -0.11 0.70 -13.40
C SER A 56 -0.98 -0.53 -13.62
N THR A 57 -1.99 -0.69 -12.79
CA THR A 57 -2.87 -1.85 -12.86
C THR A 57 -4.32 -1.40 -12.98
N PRO A 58 -4.89 -1.46 -14.18
CA PRO A 58 -6.30 -1.18 -14.36
C PRO A 58 -7.14 -2.40 -14.01
N ASN A 59 -8.39 -2.15 -13.61
CA ASN A 59 -9.39 -3.21 -13.42
C ASN A 59 -8.95 -4.33 -12.46
N CYS A 60 -8.44 -3.96 -11.30
CA CYS A 60 -8.19 -4.94 -10.26
C CYS A 60 -9.31 -4.92 -9.21
N PHE A 61 -9.35 -5.96 -8.39
CA PHE A 61 -10.32 -6.06 -7.30
C PHE A 61 -9.57 -6.07 -5.98
N TYR A 62 -10.01 -5.23 -5.06
CA TYR A 62 -9.56 -5.26 -3.68
C TYR A 62 -10.56 -6.08 -2.87
N VAL A 63 -10.04 -7.05 -2.15
CA VAL A 63 -10.82 -7.89 -1.25
C VAL A 63 -10.86 -7.27 0.14
N LEU A 64 -11.69 -7.81 1.01
CA LEU A 64 -11.73 -7.39 2.41
C LEU A 64 -10.32 -7.45 3.00
N SER A 65 -9.78 -6.29 3.34
CA SER A 65 -8.40 -6.21 3.80
C SER A 65 -8.11 -4.88 4.47
N VAL A 66 -7.00 -4.86 5.19
CA VAL A 66 -6.41 -3.63 5.73
C VAL A 66 -5.03 -3.52 5.13
N GLY A 67 -4.81 -2.46 4.37
CA GLY A 67 -3.51 -2.20 3.75
C GLY A 67 -2.84 -0.97 4.33
N MET A 68 -1.52 -0.99 4.39
CA MET A 68 -0.74 0.13 4.89
C MET A 68 0.44 0.39 3.95
N ILE A 69 0.68 1.66 3.66
CA ILE A 69 1.86 2.07 2.92
C ILE A 69 2.95 2.44 3.93
N LEU A 70 4.10 1.84 3.77
CA LEU A 70 5.26 2.07 4.64
C LEU A 70 6.26 3.02 4.00
N LYS A 71 6.34 3.03 2.67
CA LYS A 71 7.24 3.90 1.94
C LYS A 71 6.70 4.16 0.54
N GLY A 72 6.75 5.41 0.09
CA GLY A 72 6.27 5.80 -1.23
C GLY A 72 4.84 6.27 -1.23
N SER A 73 4.25 6.34 -2.41
CA SER A 73 2.88 6.81 -2.59
C SER A 73 2.16 6.00 -3.66
N LYS A 74 0.84 6.01 -3.60
CA LYS A 74 -0.01 5.24 -4.51
C LYS A 74 -1.25 6.06 -4.85
N ARG A 75 -1.67 5.97 -6.09
CA ARG A 75 -2.92 6.59 -6.55
C ARG A 75 -3.95 5.52 -6.86
N LEU A 76 -5.13 5.67 -6.29
CA LEU A 76 -6.27 4.78 -6.51
C LEU A 76 -7.37 5.52 -7.24
N LEU A 77 -8.02 4.83 -8.20
CA LEU A 77 -9.23 5.30 -8.84
C LEU A 77 -10.36 4.35 -8.46
N ILE A 78 -11.37 4.89 -7.79
CA ILE A 78 -12.53 4.14 -7.31
C ILE A 78 -13.78 4.94 -7.64
N GLY A 79 -14.67 4.35 -8.45
CA GLY A 79 -15.94 4.98 -8.76
C GLY A 79 -15.81 6.39 -9.35
N GLY A 80 -14.82 6.62 -10.20
CA GLY A 80 -14.58 7.92 -10.81
C GLY A 80 -13.88 8.94 -9.93
N LYS A 81 -13.51 8.55 -8.71
CA LYS A 81 -12.76 9.42 -7.79
C LYS A 81 -11.32 8.95 -7.68
N THR A 82 -10.43 9.91 -7.52
CA THR A 82 -9.00 9.67 -7.36
C THR A 82 -8.60 9.90 -5.90
N TYR A 83 -7.88 8.94 -5.35
CA TYR A 83 -7.37 9.01 -3.99
C TYR A 83 -5.86 8.84 -4.03
N ASP A 84 -5.13 9.81 -3.50
CA ASP A 84 -3.68 9.73 -3.36
C ASP A 84 -3.35 9.47 -1.90
N TYR A 85 -2.54 8.46 -1.63
CA TYR A 85 -2.11 8.19 -0.28
C TYR A 85 -0.66 7.70 -0.24
N GLU A 86 -0.04 7.91 0.91
CA GLU A 86 1.40 7.77 1.08
C GLU A 86 1.75 7.10 2.40
N ALA A 87 3.03 7.01 2.72
CA ALA A 87 3.50 6.39 3.95
C ALA A 87 2.74 6.91 5.16
N GLY A 88 2.26 5.99 6.00
CA GLY A 88 1.42 6.29 7.14
C GLY A 88 -0.08 6.22 6.85
N SER A 89 -0.47 6.09 5.59
CA SER A 89 -1.88 5.94 5.22
C SER A 89 -2.30 4.48 5.30
N MET A 90 -3.56 4.26 5.66
CA MET A 90 -4.16 2.93 5.67
C MET A 90 -5.38 2.92 4.76
N LEU A 91 -5.55 1.82 4.05
CA LEU A 91 -6.74 1.56 3.25
C LEU A 91 -7.48 0.38 3.86
N VAL A 92 -8.73 0.59 4.25
CA VAL A 92 -9.59 -0.48 4.73
C VAL A 92 -10.65 -0.73 3.67
N THR A 93 -10.68 -1.96 3.15
CA THR A 93 -11.65 -2.37 2.14
C THR A 93 -12.61 -3.35 2.77
N SER A 94 -13.89 -3.00 2.83
CA SER A 94 -14.90 -3.82 3.51
C SER A 94 -15.52 -4.90 2.64
N ILE A 95 -15.46 -4.74 1.32
CA ILE A 95 -16.01 -5.72 0.36
C ILE A 95 -15.16 -5.65 -0.91
N ASP A 96 -15.34 -6.61 -1.80
CA ASP A 96 -14.68 -6.63 -3.09
C ASP A 96 -14.99 -5.32 -3.84
N LEU A 97 -13.96 -4.64 -4.25
CA LEU A 97 -14.09 -3.31 -4.84
C LEU A 97 -13.28 -3.22 -6.12
N PRO A 98 -13.94 -3.01 -7.28
CA PRO A 98 -13.20 -2.80 -8.52
C PRO A 98 -12.47 -1.46 -8.47
N THR A 99 -11.19 -1.51 -8.72
CA THR A 99 -10.34 -0.34 -8.68
C THR A 99 -9.32 -0.34 -9.81
N SER A 100 -8.70 0.81 -10.01
CA SER A 100 -7.46 0.91 -10.77
C SER A 100 -6.44 1.61 -9.88
N TYR A 101 -5.17 1.28 -10.04
CA TYR A 101 -4.16 1.98 -9.27
C TYR A 101 -2.88 2.16 -10.06
N GLU A 102 -2.10 3.13 -9.65
CA GLU A 102 -0.77 3.36 -10.21
C GLU A 102 0.20 3.79 -9.13
N ILE A 103 1.43 3.33 -9.27
CA ILE A 103 2.55 3.66 -8.40
C ILE A 103 3.65 4.14 -9.35
N GLY A 104 3.91 5.44 -9.34
CA GLY A 104 4.74 6.06 -10.38
C GLY A 104 6.12 6.51 -9.94
N ALA A 105 6.22 7.11 -8.79
CA ALA A 105 7.47 7.74 -8.35
C ALA A 105 8.34 6.78 -7.55
N VAL A 106 8.77 5.68 -8.19
CA VAL A 106 9.58 4.66 -7.52
C VAL A 106 10.82 4.33 -8.33
N SER A 107 11.86 3.90 -7.63
CA SER A 107 13.11 3.45 -8.22
C SER A 107 13.74 2.41 -7.30
N LYS A 108 14.87 1.86 -7.73
CA LYS A 108 15.63 0.90 -6.95
C LYS A 108 16.06 1.48 -5.59
N ASP A 109 16.40 2.76 -5.57
CA ASP A 109 16.83 3.44 -4.34
C ASP A 109 15.69 4.03 -3.53
N ASN A 110 14.50 4.12 -4.13
CA ASN A 110 13.32 4.67 -3.48
C ASN A 110 12.10 3.80 -3.81
N PRO A 111 12.03 2.57 -3.27
CA PRO A 111 10.96 1.64 -3.58
C PRO A 111 9.63 2.02 -2.92
N PHE A 112 8.54 1.47 -3.46
CA PHE A 112 7.25 1.51 -2.82
C PHE A 112 7.12 0.26 -1.95
N VAL A 113 6.89 0.43 -0.66
CA VAL A 113 6.81 -0.69 0.29
C VAL A 113 5.44 -0.66 0.97
N SER A 114 4.77 -1.80 0.97
CA SER A 114 3.45 -1.93 1.58
C SER A 114 3.27 -3.29 2.24
N LEU A 115 2.30 -3.34 3.15
CA LEU A 115 1.83 -4.59 3.73
C LEU A 115 0.30 -4.57 3.85
N SER A 116 -0.30 -5.74 3.88
CA SER A 116 -1.75 -5.87 4.08
C SER A 116 -2.09 -7.19 4.76
N LEU A 117 -3.24 -7.17 5.41
CA LEU A 117 -3.86 -8.33 6.06
C LEU A 117 -5.22 -8.61 5.49
#